data_0bf2fd481b584c9ee66fa0dc01fee771
#
_entry.id   0bf2fd481b584c9ee66fa0dc01fee771
#
_cell.length_a   1.000
_cell.length_b   1.000
_cell.length_c   1.000
_cell.angle_alpha   90.00
_cell.angle_beta   90.00
_cell.angle_gamma   90.00
#
_symmetry.space_group_name_H-M   'P 1'
#
loop_
_entity.id
_entity.type
_entity.pdbx_description
1 polymer ?
#
loop_
_entity_poly.entity_id
_entity_poly.type
_entity_poly.pdbx_seq_one_letter_code
_entity_poly.pdbx_strand_id
1 'polypeptide(L)'
;SMAMRNRGYMHADVDVKTKRKGKKIKVVYELNPGEQYTIGSIRYDIEDDSIAKILKNDKASMLRRGAPFTVDKLDAERKRITSLLMDRGYYRFHKDFITYSADSSRYSSDINVTLHLSKYRANNNSPETLHPCYSINSINYLSGNGADDSIVHLRHKVMAYNTAIKLHRPFSATDLQTTYNNFARLKAVRYTNIRFNEVPDT
;
A
#
# COMPACT_ATOMS: atom_id res chain seq x y z
N SER A 1 -4.35 11.61 -24.88
CA SER A 1 -4.75 10.26 -24.44
C SER A 1 -4.49 10.06 -22.94
N MET A 2 -5.47 9.52 -22.18
CA MET A 2 -5.35 9.28 -20.73
C MET A 2 -4.14 8.41 -20.38
N ALA A 3 -3.85 7.39 -21.20
CA ALA A 3 -2.69 6.51 -21.01
C ALA A 3 -1.34 7.25 -21.05
N MET A 4 -1.21 8.28 -21.86
CA MET A 4 0.01 9.10 -21.94
C MET A 4 0.13 10.03 -20.74
N ARG A 5 -0.98 10.62 -20.29
CA ARG A 5 -1.00 11.46 -19.07
C ARG A 5 -0.58 10.65 -17.83
N ASN A 6 -1.07 9.41 -17.68
CA ASN A 6 -0.67 8.53 -16.60
C ASN A 6 0.83 8.19 -16.60
N ARG A 7 1.50 8.34 -17.75
CA ARG A 7 2.95 8.15 -17.91
C ARG A 7 3.75 9.45 -17.81
N GLY A 8 3.11 10.54 -17.39
CA GLY A 8 3.76 11.84 -17.19
C GLY A 8 3.80 12.74 -18.40
N TYR A 9 3.14 12.40 -19.51
CA TYR A 9 3.03 13.25 -20.69
C TYR A 9 1.74 14.06 -20.65
N MET A 10 1.74 15.15 -19.88
CA MET A 10 0.53 15.91 -19.58
C MET A 10 -0.07 16.62 -20.81
N HIS A 11 0.79 17.02 -21.75
CA HIS A 11 0.41 17.71 -23.00
C HIS A 11 0.35 16.77 -24.21
N ALA A 12 0.32 15.44 -23.96
CA ALA A 12 0.23 14.49 -25.07
C ALA A 12 -1.06 14.68 -25.87
N ASP A 13 -0.89 14.85 -27.18
CA ASP A 13 -1.97 14.95 -28.14
C ASP A 13 -1.98 13.79 -29.14
N VAL A 14 -3.13 13.51 -29.72
CA VAL A 14 -3.32 12.40 -30.67
C VAL A 14 -4.13 12.89 -31.86
N ASP A 15 -3.47 13.02 -33.00
CA ASP A 15 -4.12 13.31 -34.27
C ASP A 15 -4.60 12.03 -34.95
N VAL A 16 -5.81 12.06 -35.48
CA VAL A 16 -6.40 10.92 -36.19
C VAL A 16 -6.56 11.26 -37.66
N LYS A 17 -5.79 10.58 -38.52
CA LYS A 17 -5.91 10.70 -39.97
C LYS A 17 -6.62 9.49 -40.55
N THR A 18 -7.66 9.72 -41.31
CA THR A 18 -8.40 8.65 -42.00
C THR A 18 -8.22 8.76 -43.51
N LYS A 19 -7.92 7.63 -44.17
CA LYS A 19 -7.90 7.51 -45.61
C LYS A 19 -8.87 6.43 -46.04
N ARG A 20 -9.81 6.75 -46.92
CA ARG A 20 -10.78 5.82 -47.50
C ARG A 20 -10.34 5.41 -48.90
N LYS A 21 -10.32 4.10 -49.18
CA LYS A 21 -10.10 3.54 -50.51
C LYS A 21 -11.17 2.48 -50.76
N GLY A 22 -12.20 2.85 -51.54
CA GLY A 22 -13.35 1.99 -51.79
C GLY A 22 -14.11 1.65 -50.50
N LYS A 23 -14.25 0.36 -50.20
CA LYS A 23 -14.89 -0.16 -48.95
C LYS A 23 -13.93 -0.28 -47.76
N LYS A 24 -12.64 0.09 -47.92
CA LYS A 24 -11.63 0.00 -46.85
C LYS A 24 -11.32 1.39 -46.31
N ILE A 25 -11.19 1.48 -44.97
CA ILE A 25 -10.76 2.68 -44.27
C ILE A 25 -9.44 2.36 -43.55
N LYS A 26 -8.43 3.21 -43.79
CA LYS A 26 -7.16 3.19 -43.05
C LYS A 26 -7.24 4.32 -42.02
N VAL A 27 -7.05 3.98 -40.75
CA VAL A 27 -6.97 4.96 -39.67
C VAL A 27 -5.51 4.98 -39.21
N VAL A 28 -4.95 6.18 -39.11
CA VAL A 28 -3.59 6.43 -38.61
C VAL A 28 -3.69 7.34 -37.41
N TYR A 29 -3.18 6.91 -36.27
CA TYR A 29 -3.05 7.72 -35.06
C TYR A 29 -1.63 8.28 -35.02
N GLU A 30 -1.49 9.59 -35.09
CA GLU A 30 -0.23 10.29 -34.88
C GLU A 30 -0.16 10.75 -33.41
N LEU A 31 0.83 10.26 -32.70
CA LEU A 31 1.01 10.53 -31.29
C LEU A 31 2.07 11.63 -31.11
N ASN A 32 1.68 12.75 -30.50
CA ASN A 32 2.57 13.83 -30.10
C ASN A 32 2.70 13.82 -28.57
N PRO A 33 3.70 13.16 -27.98
CA PRO A 33 3.79 12.98 -26.52
C PRO A 33 4.09 14.29 -25.78
N GLY A 34 4.81 15.22 -26.41
CA GLY A 34 5.36 16.39 -25.71
C GLY A 34 6.47 16.01 -24.72
N GLU A 35 6.80 16.90 -23.81
CA GLU A 35 7.78 16.66 -22.76
C GLU A 35 7.20 15.80 -21.64
N GLN A 36 8.03 14.89 -21.11
CA GLN A 36 7.68 14.09 -19.95
C GLN A 36 7.93 14.89 -18.67
N TYR A 37 6.93 14.99 -17.82
CA TYR A 37 7.07 15.62 -16.52
C TYR A 37 7.87 14.76 -15.55
N THR A 38 8.74 15.41 -14.78
CA THR A 38 9.59 14.78 -13.76
C THR A 38 9.27 15.31 -12.36
N ILE A 39 9.71 14.60 -11.34
CA ILE A 39 9.57 15.02 -9.94
C ILE A 39 10.65 16.03 -9.61
N GLY A 40 10.28 17.28 -9.33
CA GLY A 40 11.19 18.36 -8.93
C GLY A 40 11.53 18.31 -7.44
N SER A 41 10.51 18.22 -6.59
CA SER A 41 10.67 18.10 -5.14
C SER A 41 9.59 17.21 -4.53
N ILE A 42 9.87 16.68 -3.34
CA ILE A 42 8.94 15.85 -2.57
C ILE A 42 8.84 16.45 -1.17
N ARG A 43 7.62 16.72 -0.74
CA ARG A 43 7.30 17.18 0.61
C ARG A 43 6.38 16.17 1.30
N TYR A 44 6.47 16.09 2.61
CA TYR A 44 5.61 15.26 3.45
C TYR A 44 4.82 16.18 4.38
N ASP A 45 3.51 16.15 4.24
CA ASP A 45 2.56 16.84 5.09
C ASP A 45 1.87 15.81 5.98
N ILE A 46 2.45 15.56 7.15
CA ILE A 46 2.09 14.48 8.06
C ILE A 46 2.06 15.02 9.47
N GLU A 47 0.89 15.06 10.08
CA GLU A 47 0.70 15.51 11.47
C GLU A 47 1.15 14.46 12.51
N ASP A 48 1.17 13.17 12.13
CA ASP A 48 1.63 12.08 13.00
C ASP A 48 3.17 12.05 13.03
N ASP A 49 3.75 12.57 14.11
CA ASP A 49 5.21 12.62 14.28
C ASP A 49 5.88 11.24 14.22
N SER A 50 5.20 10.19 14.68
CA SER A 50 5.73 8.83 14.67
C SER A 50 5.85 8.31 13.24
N ILE A 51 4.80 8.49 12.44
CA ILE A 51 4.81 8.13 11.02
C ILE A 51 5.78 9.03 10.25
N ALA A 52 5.79 10.33 10.51
CA ALA A 52 6.72 11.26 9.87
C ALA A 52 8.19 10.86 10.09
N LYS A 53 8.57 10.46 11.32
CA LYS A 53 9.92 9.95 11.64
C LYS A 53 10.23 8.66 10.88
N ILE A 54 9.27 7.73 10.78
CA ILE A 54 9.43 6.48 10.04
C ILE A 54 9.73 6.77 8.57
N LEU A 55 8.93 7.63 7.93
CA LEU A 55 9.09 7.94 6.51
C LEU A 55 10.33 8.79 6.21
N LYS A 56 10.71 9.71 7.11
CA LYS A 56 11.94 10.51 6.98
C LYS A 56 13.20 9.64 7.00
N ASN A 57 13.20 8.58 7.80
CA ASN A 57 14.33 7.65 7.92
C ASN A 57 14.33 6.57 6.83
N ASP A 58 13.26 6.47 6.05
CA ASP A 58 13.13 5.48 5.01
C ASP A 58 13.80 5.93 3.70
N LYS A 59 14.86 5.22 3.32
CA LYS A 59 15.64 5.49 2.10
C LYS A 59 15.12 4.76 0.86
N ALA A 60 14.08 3.95 1.02
CA ALA A 60 13.55 3.10 -0.05
C ALA A 60 12.44 3.77 -0.89
N SER A 61 12.18 5.07 -0.70
CA SER A 61 11.16 5.79 -1.47
C SER A 61 11.39 5.65 -2.98
N MET A 62 10.31 5.36 -3.70
CA MET A 62 10.29 5.29 -5.16
C MET A 62 10.19 6.69 -5.79
N LEU A 63 9.75 7.68 -5.02
CA LEU A 63 9.68 9.06 -5.45
C LEU A 63 11.06 9.71 -5.25
N ARG A 64 11.71 10.06 -6.35
CA ARG A 64 13.04 10.69 -6.33
C ARG A 64 13.02 11.86 -7.29
N ARG A 65 13.75 12.92 -6.94
CA ARG A 65 13.98 14.07 -7.84
C ARG A 65 14.52 13.58 -9.19
N GLY A 66 13.97 14.12 -10.28
CA GLY A 66 14.32 13.76 -11.65
C GLY A 66 13.68 12.45 -12.16
N ALA A 67 12.98 11.70 -11.31
CA ALA A 67 12.25 10.52 -11.76
C ALA A 67 10.98 10.96 -12.54
N PRO A 68 10.54 10.18 -13.56
CA PRO A 68 9.30 10.46 -14.26
C PRO A 68 8.10 10.52 -13.30
N PHE A 69 7.29 11.57 -13.42
CA PHE A 69 6.05 11.72 -12.68
C PHE A 69 4.97 10.85 -13.34
N THR A 70 4.65 9.72 -12.73
CA THR A 70 3.65 8.79 -13.25
C THR A 70 2.68 8.34 -12.16
N VAL A 71 1.42 8.11 -12.54
CA VAL A 71 0.39 7.61 -11.61
C VAL A 71 0.79 6.27 -11.00
N ASP A 72 1.40 5.39 -11.82
CA ASP A 72 1.85 4.07 -11.36
C ASP A 72 2.91 4.16 -10.25
N LYS A 73 3.85 5.12 -10.35
CA LYS A 73 4.85 5.34 -9.29
C LYS A 73 4.24 5.87 -8.01
N LEU A 74 3.28 6.79 -8.11
CA LEU A 74 2.57 7.31 -6.95
C LEU A 74 1.77 6.20 -6.25
N ASP A 75 1.07 5.35 -6.99
CA ASP A 75 0.32 4.22 -6.42
C ASP A 75 1.26 3.14 -5.85
N ALA A 76 2.38 2.84 -6.52
CA ALA A 76 3.40 1.93 -6.01
C ALA A 76 4.01 2.44 -4.69
N GLU A 77 4.28 3.73 -4.57
CA GLU A 77 4.78 4.34 -3.34
C GLU A 77 3.73 4.29 -2.22
N ARG A 78 2.44 4.56 -2.52
CA ARG A 78 1.34 4.38 -1.55
C ARG A 78 1.30 2.95 -1.00
N LYS A 79 1.38 1.95 -1.88
CA LYS A 79 1.40 0.53 -1.50
C LYS A 79 2.63 0.20 -0.65
N ARG A 80 3.80 0.70 -1.05
CA ARG A 80 5.05 0.49 -0.33
C ARG A 80 5.01 1.08 1.08
N ILE A 81 4.55 2.34 1.22
CA ILE A 81 4.38 3.00 2.52
C ILE A 81 3.37 2.24 3.38
N THR A 82 2.26 1.80 2.80
CA THR A 82 1.25 1.00 3.51
C THR A 82 1.88 -0.26 4.09
N SER A 83 2.62 -1.03 3.28
CA SER A 83 3.30 -2.24 3.77
C SER A 83 4.32 -1.93 4.86
N LEU A 84 5.11 -0.87 4.69
CA LEU A 84 6.09 -0.43 5.68
C LEU A 84 5.45 -0.09 7.03
N LEU A 85 4.32 0.62 7.02
CA LEU A 85 3.62 1.01 8.25
C LEU A 85 2.90 -0.18 8.88
N MET A 86 2.28 -1.05 8.08
CA MET A 86 1.68 -2.30 8.58
C MET A 86 2.73 -3.21 9.24
N ASP A 87 3.97 -3.24 8.74
CA ASP A 87 5.05 -3.99 9.39
C ASP A 87 5.58 -3.34 10.68
N ARG A 88 5.10 -2.15 11.01
CA ARG A 88 5.48 -1.40 12.22
C ARG A 88 4.34 -1.18 13.20
N GLY A 89 3.30 -2.01 13.11
CA GLY A 89 2.20 -2.01 14.07
C GLY A 89 0.94 -1.27 13.63
N TYR A 90 0.96 -0.57 12.52
CA TYR A 90 -0.21 0.17 12.05
C TYR A 90 -1.20 -0.77 11.30
N TYR A 91 -1.77 -1.73 12.04
CA TYR A 91 -2.63 -2.79 11.50
C TYR A 91 -3.81 -2.29 10.68
N ARG A 92 -4.42 -1.15 11.08
CA ARG A 92 -5.56 -0.55 10.39
C ARG A 92 -5.15 0.46 9.32
N PHE A 93 -3.87 0.55 9.00
CA PHE A 93 -3.41 1.47 7.96
C PHE A 93 -3.82 0.99 6.57
N HIS A 94 -4.31 1.91 5.75
CA HIS A 94 -4.71 1.63 4.38
C HIS A 94 -4.14 2.67 3.41
N LYS A 95 -3.88 2.27 2.17
CA LYS A 95 -3.30 3.15 1.15
C LYS A 95 -4.11 4.43 0.88
N ASP A 96 -5.43 4.40 1.12
CA ASP A 96 -6.31 5.54 0.85
C ASP A 96 -6.16 6.68 1.86
N PHE A 97 -5.44 6.46 2.97
CA PHE A 97 -5.00 7.54 3.84
C PHE A 97 -3.91 8.41 3.22
N ILE A 98 -3.25 7.93 2.17
CA ILE A 98 -2.20 8.66 1.46
C ILE A 98 -2.79 9.29 0.21
N THR A 99 -2.70 10.62 0.12
CA THR A 99 -3.05 11.38 -1.07
C THR A 99 -1.86 12.23 -1.52
N TYR A 100 -1.87 12.65 -2.77
CA TYR A 100 -0.83 13.51 -3.32
C TYR A 100 -1.45 14.77 -3.89
N SER A 101 -0.82 15.91 -3.61
CA SER A 101 -0.99 17.12 -4.41
C SER A 101 0.25 17.32 -5.30
N ALA A 102 0.02 17.77 -6.49
CA ALA A 102 1.06 18.02 -7.48
C ALA A 102 0.96 19.45 -7.97
N ASP A 103 2.03 20.21 -7.86
CA ASP A 103 2.12 21.58 -8.31
C ASP A 103 3.21 21.72 -9.36
N SER A 104 2.86 22.32 -10.50
CA SER A 104 3.78 22.56 -11.61
C SER A 104 3.90 24.05 -11.90
N SER A 105 5.13 24.54 -12.11
CA SER A 105 5.30 25.88 -12.60
C SER A 105 5.03 25.94 -14.11
N ARG A 106 4.57 27.12 -14.61
CA ARG A 106 4.26 27.32 -16.04
C ARG A 106 5.46 27.14 -16.97
N TYR A 107 6.67 27.17 -16.43
CA TYR A 107 7.91 27.22 -17.20
C TYR A 107 8.83 26.01 -16.97
N SER A 108 8.36 24.99 -16.29
CA SER A 108 9.15 23.81 -15.97
C SER A 108 8.34 22.54 -16.10
N SER A 109 8.94 21.50 -16.66
CA SER A 109 8.38 20.14 -16.67
C SER A 109 8.58 19.43 -15.33
N ASP A 110 9.10 20.12 -14.30
CA ASP A 110 9.25 19.59 -12.95
C ASP A 110 7.99 19.81 -12.12
N ILE A 111 7.55 18.75 -11.45
CA ILE A 111 6.39 18.75 -10.56
C ILE A 111 6.86 18.65 -9.12
N ASN A 112 6.38 19.57 -8.28
CA ASN A 112 6.52 19.48 -6.84
C ASN A 112 5.38 18.62 -6.29
N VAL A 113 5.75 17.51 -5.67
CA VAL A 113 4.80 16.54 -5.11
C VAL A 113 4.75 16.71 -3.59
N THR A 114 3.55 16.85 -3.04
CA THR A 114 3.35 16.80 -1.58
C THR A 114 2.51 15.57 -1.25
N LEU A 115 3.04 14.71 -0.39
CA LEU A 115 2.32 13.59 0.19
C LEU A 115 1.57 14.09 1.43
N HIS A 116 0.26 13.88 1.44
CA HIS A 116 -0.61 14.17 2.57
C HIS A 116 -1.05 12.86 3.22
N LEU A 117 -1.02 12.82 4.53
CA LEU A 117 -1.55 11.73 5.32
C LEU A 117 -2.83 12.16 6.04
N SER A 118 -3.95 11.54 5.67
CA SER A 118 -5.22 11.76 6.36
C SER A 118 -5.20 11.12 7.76
N LYS A 119 -5.90 11.74 8.72
CA LYS A 119 -6.08 11.19 10.05
C LYS A 119 -6.93 9.91 10.03
N TYR A 120 -6.76 9.10 11.05
CA TYR A 120 -7.54 7.89 11.23
C TYR A 120 -8.94 8.21 11.77
N ARG A 121 -9.95 7.51 11.25
CA ARG A 121 -11.31 7.45 11.79
C ARG A 121 -11.73 6.00 11.89
N ALA A 122 -12.20 5.59 13.05
CA ALA A 122 -12.70 4.21 13.26
C ALA A 122 -13.99 3.95 12.48
N ASN A 123 -14.85 4.96 12.38
CA ASN A 123 -16.09 4.97 11.57
C ASN A 123 -16.46 6.41 11.22
N ASN A 124 -17.49 6.59 10.39
CA ASN A 124 -17.91 7.92 9.90
C ASN A 124 -18.33 8.89 11.01
N ASN A 125 -18.72 8.41 12.19
CA ASN A 125 -19.18 9.20 13.32
C ASN A 125 -18.10 9.38 14.40
N SER A 126 -16.94 8.75 14.26
CA SER A 126 -15.83 8.85 15.20
C SER A 126 -15.01 10.11 14.96
N PRO A 127 -14.44 10.71 16.02
CA PRO A 127 -13.49 11.81 15.84
C PRO A 127 -12.25 11.35 15.08
N GLU A 128 -11.58 12.30 14.46
CA GLU A 128 -10.26 12.07 13.86
C GLU A 128 -9.21 11.91 14.94
N THR A 129 -8.37 10.90 14.81
CA THR A 129 -7.27 10.62 15.72
C THR A 129 -5.99 10.32 14.94
N LEU A 130 -4.87 10.21 15.64
CA LEU A 130 -3.66 9.65 15.07
C LEU A 130 -3.87 8.16 14.75
N HIS A 131 -3.06 7.62 13.84
CA HIS A 131 -3.14 6.22 13.48
C HIS A 131 -2.75 5.31 14.65
N PRO A 132 -3.64 4.39 15.09
CA PRO A 132 -3.33 3.49 16.19
C PRO A 132 -2.25 2.50 15.81
N CYS A 133 -1.30 2.30 16.72
CA CYS A 133 -0.24 1.30 16.59
C CYS A 133 -0.55 0.13 17.52
N TYR A 134 -0.55 -1.09 16.99
CA TYR A 134 -0.93 -2.30 17.69
C TYR A 134 0.26 -3.21 17.94
N SER A 135 0.30 -3.81 19.13
CA SER A 135 1.23 -4.88 19.49
C SER A 135 0.49 -6.20 19.76
N ILE A 136 1.16 -7.31 19.64
CA ILE A 136 0.58 -8.64 19.89
C ILE A 136 0.68 -8.94 21.38
N ASN A 137 -0.46 -8.98 22.06
CA ASN A 137 -0.53 -9.27 23.49
C ASN A 137 -0.57 -10.77 23.78
N SER A 138 -1.36 -11.55 23.02
CA SER A 138 -1.50 -12.99 23.19
C SER A 138 -1.70 -13.70 21.86
N ILE A 139 -1.35 -14.98 21.79
CA ILE A 139 -1.58 -15.85 20.64
C ILE A 139 -2.26 -17.12 21.15
N ASN A 140 -3.49 -17.36 20.72
CA ASN A 140 -4.25 -18.55 21.04
C ASN A 140 -4.33 -19.46 19.82
N TYR A 141 -4.05 -20.74 19.99
CA TYR A 141 -4.12 -21.73 18.94
C TYR A 141 -5.34 -22.63 19.14
N LEU A 142 -6.16 -22.69 18.11
CA LEU A 142 -7.31 -23.57 18.04
C LEU A 142 -7.09 -24.55 16.90
N SER A 143 -7.26 -25.83 17.12
CA SER A 143 -7.19 -26.85 16.08
C SER A 143 -8.48 -27.66 16.08
N GLY A 144 -9.07 -27.86 14.89
CA GLY A 144 -10.33 -28.58 14.75
C GLY A 144 -11.31 -27.91 13.80
N ASN A 145 -12.50 -28.49 13.65
CA ASN A 145 -13.54 -28.03 12.73
C ASN A 145 -14.50 -27.01 13.34
N GLY A 146 -14.25 -26.54 14.55
CA GLY A 146 -15.08 -25.57 15.28
C GLY A 146 -14.79 -25.50 16.77
N ALA A 147 -15.55 -24.68 17.50
CA ALA A 147 -15.35 -24.41 18.92
C ALA A 147 -15.58 -25.66 19.82
N ASP A 148 -16.30 -26.67 19.34
CA ASP A 148 -16.65 -27.90 20.09
C ASP A 148 -15.76 -29.11 19.75
N ASP A 149 -14.74 -28.95 18.86
CA ASP A 149 -13.85 -30.06 18.52
C ASP A 149 -12.76 -30.21 19.60
N SER A 150 -12.97 -31.15 20.52
CA SER A 150 -12.02 -31.48 21.59
C SER A 150 -10.79 -32.24 21.10
N ILE A 151 -10.73 -32.61 19.81
CA ILE A 151 -9.64 -33.37 19.24
C ILE A 151 -8.50 -32.44 18.84
N VAL A 152 -7.32 -32.61 19.44
CA VAL A 152 -6.12 -31.89 19.07
C VAL A 152 -5.49 -32.49 17.82
N HIS A 153 -5.83 -31.94 16.64
CA HIS A 153 -5.29 -32.41 15.36
C HIS A 153 -3.84 -32.01 15.10
N LEU A 154 -3.37 -30.94 15.72
CA LEU A 154 -2.00 -30.44 15.57
C LEU A 154 -1.42 -30.06 16.94
N ARG A 155 -0.22 -30.58 17.24
CA ARG A 155 0.46 -30.29 18.51
C ARG A 155 0.78 -28.79 18.63
N HIS A 156 0.58 -28.21 19.81
CA HIS A 156 0.88 -26.80 20.09
C HIS A 156 2.29 -26.37 19.66
N LYS A 157 3.31 -27.20 19.91
CA LYS A 157 4.69 -26.93 19.48
C LYS A 157 4.82 -26.76 17.97
N VAL A 158 4.08 -27.52 17.18
CA VAL A 158 4.09 -27.42 15.71
C VAL A 158 3.42 -26.12 15.27
N MET A 159 2.31 -25.76 15.90
CA MET A 159 1.64 -24.48 15.62
C MET A 159 2.53 -23.29 15.96
N ALA A 160 3.13 -23.30 17.16
CA ALA A 160 4.04 -22.23 17.60
C ALA A 160 5.28 -22.11 16.69
N TYR A 161 5.87 -23.24 16.27
CA TYR A 161 7.04 -23.25 15.38
C TYR A 161 6.73 -22.66 13.99
N ASN A 162 5.51 -22.83 13.49
CA ASN A 162 5.09 -22.30 12.19
C ASN A 162 4.51 -20.90 12.25
N THR A 163 4.39 -20.30 13.44
CA THR A 163 3.92 -18.94 13.65
C THR A 163 5.09 -17.97 13.63
N ALA A 164 5.12 -17.07 12.64
CA ALA A 164 6.10 -15.99 12.57
C ALA A 164 5.72 -14.77 13.42
N ILE A 165 4.42 -14.62 13.74
CA ILE A 165 3.89 -13.56 14.62
C ILE A 165 4.52 -13.69 16.01
N LYS A 166 5.00 -12.58 16.59
CA LYS A 166 5.74 -12.56 17.85
C LYS A 166 4.99 -11.81 18.94
N LEU A 167 4.91 -12.44 20.12
CA LEU A 167 4.35 -11.81 21.32
C LEU A 167 5.12 -10.55 21.70
N HIS A 168 4.40 -9.57 22.22
CA HIS A 168 4.93 -8.29 22.72
C HIS A 168 5.75 -7.51 21.67
N ARG A 169 5.49 -7.75 20.40
CA ARG A 169 6.06 -7.01 19.27
C ARG A 169 4.95 -6.29 18.52
N PRO A 170 5.29 -5.20 17.84
CA PRO A 170 4.34 -4.57 16.92
C PRO A 170 3.78 -5.57 15.92
N PHE A 171 2.53 -5.39 15.53
CA PHE A 171 1.95 -6.13 14.42
C PHE A 171 2.83 -5.99 13.16
N SER A 172 2.96 -7.08 12.39
CA SER A 172 3.64 -7.08 11.10
C SER A 172 2.81 -7.86 10.07
N ALA A 173 2.49 -7.21 8.96
CA ALA A 173 1.82 -7.86 7.83
C ALA A 173 2.71 -8.94 7.18
N THR A 174 4.02 -8.73 7.16
CA THR A 174 5.00 -9.71 6.68
C THR A 174 5.01 -10.96 7.56
N ASP A 175 5.00 -10.82 8.90
CA ASP A 175 4.94 -11.96 9.82
C ASP A 175 3.61 -12.71 9.68
N LEU A 176 2.51 -12.00 9.49
CA LEU A 176 1.20 -12.59 9.21
C LEU A 176 1.23 -13.43 7.93
N GLN A 177 1.71 -12.86 6.82
CA GLN A 177 1.81 -13.57 5.55
C GLN A 177 2.75 -14.79 5.63
N THR A 178 3.87 -14.64 6.34
CA THR A 178 4.82 -15.73 6.59
C THR A 178 4.16 -16.85 7.38
N THR A 179 3.35 -16.51 8.40
CA THR A 179 2.58 -17.48 9.17
C THR A 179 1.61 -18.26 8.28
N TYR A 180 0.83 -17.58 7.43
CA TYR A 180 -0.03 -18.25 6.46
C TYR A 180 0.74 -19.19 5.53
N ASN A 181 1.87 -18.73 4.99
CA ASN A 181 2.71 -19.52 4.08
C ASN A 181 3.29 -20.77 4.78
N ASN A 182 3.70 -20.65 6.05
CA ASN A 182 4.23 -21.76 6.82
C ASN A 182 3.14 -22.82 7.06
N PHE A 183 1.95 -22.41 7.48
CA PHE A 183 0.85 -23.35 7.70
C PHE A 183 0.36 -23.98 6.39
N ALA A 184 0.34 -23.27 5.28
CA ALA A 184 -0.04 -23.80 3.98
C ALA A 184 0.89 -24.92 3.47
N ARG A 185 2.14 -24.98 3.96
CA ARG A 185 3.10 -26.06 3.65
C ARG A 185 2.86 -27.34 4.44
N LEU A 186 2.06 -27.29 5.51
CA LEU A 186 1.77 -28.44 6.33
C LEU A 186 0.67 -29.29 5.69
N LYS A 187 1.00 -30.53 5.28
CA LYS A 187 0.04 -31.45 4.66
C LYS A 187 -1.18 -31.76 5.54
N ALA A 188 -1.04 -31.61 6.86
CA ALA A 188 -2.11 -31.85 7.84
C ALA A 188 -3.11 -30.67 7.96
N VAL A 189 -2.80 -29.50 7.37
CA VAL A 189 -3.62 -28.31 7.48
C VAL A 189 -4.34 -28.05 6.17
N ARG A 190 -5.65 -28.05 6.18
CA ARG A 190 -6.47 -27.72 4.99
C ARG A 190 -6.62 -26.23 4.79
N TYR A 191 -6.85 -25.49 5.87
CA TYR A 191 -6.95 -24.04 5.84
C TYR A 191 -6.49 -23.46 7.18
N THR A 192 -6.04 -22.23 7.17
CA THR A 192 -5.65 -21.46 8.33
C THR A 192 -6.48 -20.19 8.37
N ASN A 193 -7.07 -19.90 9.54
CA ASN A 193 -7.79 -18.66 9.76
C ASN A 193 -7.14 -17.93 10.95
N ILE A 194 -6.64 -16.73 10.72
CA ILE A 194 -6.03 -15.89 11.75
C ILE A 194 -6.95 -14.68 11.97
N ARG A 195 -7.39 -14.51 13.21
CA ARG A 195 -8.25 -13.38 13.60
C ARG A 195 -7.53 -12.55 14.65
N PHE A 196 -7.64 -11.24 14.53
CA PHE A 196 -7.15 -10.29 15.51
C PHE A 196 -8.35 -9.70 16.25
N ASN A 197 -8.31 -9.78 17.58
CA ASN A 197 -9.27 -9.14 18.46
C ASN A 197 -8.54 -8.02 19.21
N GLU A 198 -9.09 -6.82 19.17
CA GLU A 198 -8.54 -5.71 19.93
C GLU A 198 -8.88 -5.89 21.41
N VAL A 199 -7.88 -5.69 22.24
CA VAL A 199 -8.03 -5.64 23.68
C VAL A 199 -7.60 -4.26 24.17
N PRO A 200 -8.29 -3.65 25.17
CA PRO A 200 -7.86 -2.38 25.73
C PRO A 200 -6.43 -2.48 26.27
N ASP A 201 -5.67 -1.38 26.18
CA ASP A 201 -4.42 -1.25 26.92
C ASP A 201 -4.75 -1.28 28.42
N THR A 202 -4.14 -2.18 29.15
CA THR A 202 -4.21 -2.29 30.61
C THR A 202 -3.07 -1.58 31.26
#